data_4b59f2076e51589a72501c4e89749df4
#
_entry.id   4b59f2076e51589a72501c4e89749df4
#
_cell.length_a   1.000
_cell.length_b   1.000
_cell.length_c   1.000
_cell.angle_alpha   90.00
_cell.angle_beta   90.00
_cell.angle_gamma   90.00
#
_symmetry.space_group_name_H-M   'P 1'
#
loop_
_entity.id
_entity.type
_entity.pdbx_description
1 polymer ?
#
loop_
_entity_poly.entity_id
_entity_poly.type
_entity_poly.pdbx_seq_one_letter_code
_entity_poly.pdbx_strand_id
1 'polypeptide(L)'
;MIEELLEAIHAAPDDDAPRLVYADALLERGDLRGELIVRQCRGDAAHDLVEQHGDAWLGELAPLLTASVFERGFLTKATVRPLHGDRDLAPVIGHPLWRTVRELRGPAAIALHPSMTALRVLHVAKERTLWHELLSGTPRDLVELHYQPNVDEDWSPDGDVTATPQSGGVWSYEVIAEELAALAECTALPKLRRLVLTGALESSLPTVLGGSLLDRVPLVETHHGPIAVKIAGGIAAITLAPTASPHYAQAILELVRLLPARLAIELTTGPRFENRQLIERALGPRLRR
;
A
#
# COMPACT_ATOMS: atom_id res chain seq x y z
N MET A 1 24.56 -18.31 18.78
CA MET A 1 23.30 -18.62 19.53
C MET A 1 22.21 -17.57 19.30
N ILE A 2 22.38 -16.28 19.71
CA ILE A 2 21.32 -15.24 19.44
C ILE A 2 21.10 -15.00 17.95
N GLU A 3 22.12 -14.91 17.15
CA GLU A 3 22.01 -14.73 15.71
C GLU A 3 21.34 -15.92 15.03
N GLU A 4 21.61 -17.12 15.47
CA GLU A 4 20.95 -18.34 14.96
C GLU A 4 19.46 -18.36 15.27
N LEU A 5 19.07 -17.88 16.45
CA LEU A 5 17.66 -17.73 16.81
C LEU A 5 16.96 -16.67 15.96
N LEU A 6 17.63 -15.55 15.67
CA LEU A 6 17.12 -14.55 14.75
C LEU A 6 16.95 -15.11 13.33
N GLU A 7 17.91 -15.87 12.83
CA GLU A 7 17.78 -16.51 11.52
C GLU A 7 16.62 -17.52 11.50
N ALA A 8 16.41 -18.28 12.57
CA ALA A 8 15.24 -19.17 12.69
C ALA A 8 13.91 -18.39 12.65
N ILE A 9 13.84 -17.23 13.33
CA ILE A 9 12.66 -16.36 13.27
C ILE A 9 12.43 -15.80 11.86
N HIS A 10 13.52 -15.41 11.17
CA HIS A 10 13.41 -14.92 9.79
C HIS A 10 13.01 -16.02 8.80
N ALA A 11 13.44 -17.24 9.03
CA ALA A 11 13.09 -18.39 8.19
C ALA A 11 11.63 -18.83 8.38
N ALA A 12 11.09 -18.69 9.60
CA ALA A 12 9.72 -19.07 9.94
C ALA A 12 8.98 -17.89 10.62
N PRO A 13 8.65 -16.82 9.87
CA PRO A 13 8.15 -15.57 10.44
C PRO A 13 6.75 -15.69 11.07
N ASP A 14 6.04 -16.77 10.88
CA ASP A 14 4.72 -17.02 11.46
C ASP A 14 4.76 -17.97 12.68
N ASP A 15 5.92 -18.59 12.94
CA ASP A 15 6.11 -19.48 14.08
C ASP A 15 6.52 -18.69 15.34
N ASP A 16 5.81 -18.92 16.43
CA ASP A 16 6.12 -18.29 17.72
C ASP A 16 7.16 -19.06 18.54
N ALA A 17 7.39 -20.35 18.25
CA ALA A 17 8.32 -21.15 19.03
C ALA A 17 9.76 -20.59 19.02
N PRO A 18 10.40 -20.26 17.87
CA PRO A 18 11.72 -19.64 17.88
C PRO A 18 11.74 -18.25 18.53
N ARG A 19 10.61 -17.52 18.47
CA ARG A 19 10.49 -16.20 19.15
C ARG A 19 10.52 -16.33 20.66
N LEU A 20 9.82 -17.32 21.21
CA LEU A 20 9.79 -17.53 22.67
C LEU A 20 11.16 -17.97 23.19
N VAL A 21 11.88 -18.82 22.47
CA VAL A 21 13.25 -19.20 22.82
C VAL A 21 14.18 -17.98 22.75
N TYR A 22 14.01 -17.12 21.76
CA TYR A 22 14.76 -15.87 21.65
C TYR A 22 14.42 -14.91 22.78
N ALA A 23 13.13 -14.82 23.16
CA ALA A 23 12.69 -13.99 24.28
C ALA A 23 13.32 -14.42 25.61
N ASP A 24 13.39 -15.72 25.87
CA ASP A 24 14.05 -16.25 27.09
C ASP A 24 15.54 -15.85 27.12
N ALA A 25 16.24 -15.97 25.98
CA ALA A 25 17.64 -15.57 25.89
C ALA A 25 17.86 -14.04 26.05
N LEU A 26 16.87 -13.21 25.68
CA LEU A 26 16.89 -11.76 25.91
C LEU A 26 16.62 -11.44 27.36
N LEU A 27 15.65 -12.09 28.00
CA LEU A 27 15.31 -11.90 29.42
C LEU A 27 16.47 -12.28 30.32
N GLU A 28 17.21 -13.35 30.04
CA GLU A 28 18.44 -13.74 30.77
C GLU A 28 19.51 -12.63 30.74
N ARG A 29 19.47 -11.76 29.73
CA ARG A 29 20.38 -10.60 29.59
C ARG A 29 19.78 -9.29 30.12
N GLY A 30 18.56 -9.33 30.66
CA GLY A 30 17.86 -8.15 31.12
C GLY A 30 17.32 -7.25 30.01
N ASP A 31 17.19 -7.77 28.79
CA ASP A 31 16.61 -7.02 27.66
C ASP A 31 15.08 -7.12 27.70
N LEU A 32 14.41 -6.00 27.94
CA LEU A 32 12.95 -5.90 28.01
C LEU A 32 12.23 -6.25 26.70
N ARG A 33 12.94 -6.33 25.57
CA ARG A 33 12.39 -6.83 24.34
C ARG A 33 11.92 -8.28 24.46
N GLY A 34 12.57 -9.08 25.32
CA GLY A 34 12.11 -10.43 25.66
C GLY A 34 10.71 -10.42 26.26
N GLU A 35 10.41 -9.51 27.20
CA GLU A 35 9.08 -9.33 27.77
C GLU A 35 8.06 -8.93 26.71
N LEU A 36 8.40 -7.98 25.82
CA LEU A 36 7.54 -7.59 24.70
C LEU A 36 7.13 -8.79 23.84
N ILE A 37 8.11 -9.63 23.49
CA ILE A 37 7.85 -10.83 22.67
C ILE A 37 6.86 -11.75 23.39
N VAL A 38 7.13 -12.08 24.65
CA VAL A 38 6.27 -12.99 25.44
C VAL A 38 4.85 -12.46 25.55
N ARG A 39 4.70 -11.17 25.92
CA ARG A 39 3.35 -10.55 26.06
C ARG A 39 2.61 -10.57 24.73
N GLN A 40 3.24 -10.14 23.64
CA GLN A 40 2.59 -10.08 22.32
C GLN A 40 2.28 -11.49 21.74
N CYS A 41 3.14 -12.49 21.96
CA CYS A 41 2.84 -13.87 21.54
C CYS A 41 1.66 -14.48 22.31
N ARG A 42 1.41 -14.01 23.54
CA ARG A 42 0.23 -14.41 24.32
C ARG A 42 -1.03 -13.63 23.97
N GLY A 43 -0.92 -12.58 23.18
CA GLY A 43 -2.01 -11.66 22.89
C GLY A 43 -2.26 -10.62 23.98
N ASP A 44 -1.33 -10.46 24.91
CA ASP A 44 -1.41 -9.49 25.98
C ASP A 44 -1.04 -8.08 25.47
N ALA A 45 -1.66 -7.05 26.07
CA ALA A 45 -1.29 -5.67 25.77
C ALA A 45 0.15 -5.39 26.20
N ALA A 46 0.91 -4.73 25.31
CA ALA A 46 2.32 -4.38 25.53
C ALA A 46 2.67 -2.99 24.97
N HIS A 47 1.66 -2.12 24.88
CA HIS A 47 1.82 -0.77 24.34
C HIS A 47 2.75 0.07 25.21
N ASP A 48 2.67 -0.08 26.49
CA ASP A 48 3.54 0.55 27.49
C ASP A 48 5.03 0.30 27.22
N LEU A 49 5.40 -0.93 26.87
CA LEU A 49 6.79 -1.27 26.55
C LEU A 49 7.25 -0.64 25.22
N VAL A 50 6.39 -0.65 24.23
CA VAL A 50 6.70 -0.04 22.93
C VAL A 50 6.84 1.49 23.05
N GLU A 51 5.96 2.13 23.82
CA GLU A 51 6.02 3.58 24.07
C GLU A 51 7.31 4.00 24.79
N GLN A 52 7.76 3.19 25.76
CA GLN A 52 8.97 3.51 26.55
C GLN A 52 10.27 3.15 25.84
N HIS A 53 10.30 2.07 25.06
CA HIS A 53 11.53 1.47 24.55
C HIS A 53 11.60 1.35 23.03
N GLY A 54 10.50 1.64 22.31
CA GLY A 54 10.41 1.45 20.85
C GLY A 54 11.51 2.14 20.08
N ASP A 55 11.81 3.40 20.38
CA ASP A 55 12.89 4.15 19.73
C ASP A 55 14.27 3.52 19.96
N ALA A 56 14.53 3.02 21.16
CA ALA A 56 15.78 2.33 21.47
C ALA A 56 15.92 1.03 20.67
N TRP A 57 14.83 0.29 20.47
CA TRP A 57 14.80 -0.93 19.65
C TRP A 57 14.89 -0.65 18.17
N LEU A 58 14.40 0.50 17.70
CA LEU A 58 14.55 0.96 16.32
C LEU A 58 15.96 1.46 16.01
N GLY A 59 16.68 1.97 17.01
CA GLY A 59 18.03 2.48 16.84
C GLY A 59 18.14 3.54 15.74
N GLU A 60 18.98 3.27 14.74
CA GLU A 60 19.21 4.19 13.62
C GLU A 60 17.96 4.45 12.75
N LEU A 61 16.96 3.57 12.82
CA LEU A 61 15.72 3.76 12.08
C LEU A 61 14.75 4.74 12.77
N ALA A 62 14.83 4.93 14.10
CA ALA A 62 13.90 5.75 14.86
C ALA A 62 13.69 7.16 14.27
N PRO A 63 14.73 7.94 13.94
CA PRO A 63 14.57 9.30 13.40
C PRO A 63 13.99 9.33 11.97
N LEU A 64 13.97 8.19 11.27
CA LEU A 64 13.46 8.07 9.89
C LEU A 64 11.99 7.69 9.83
N LEU A 65 11.45 7.13 10.90
CA LEU A 65 10.08 6.66 10.92
C LEU A 65 9.13 7.72 11.49
N THR A 66 7.96 7.84 10.88
CA THR A 66 6.82 8.59 11.43
C THR A 66 5.86 7.67 12.17
N ALA A 67 5.83 6.39 11.80
CA ALA A 67 5.05 5.38 12.48
C ALA A 67 5.75 4.02 12.40
N SER A 68 5.62 3.26 13.46
CA SER A 68 6.13 1.90 13.58
C SER A 68 5.15 1.02 14.35
N VAL A 69 5.03 -0.24 13.94
CA VAL A 69 4.23 -1.24 14.67
C VAL A 69 5.09 -2.44 14.96
N PHE A 70 5.09 -2.84 16.23
CA PHE A 70 5.73 -4.06 16.70
C PHE A 70 4.68 -5.15 16.93
N GLU A 71 4.89 -6.29 16.30
CA GLU A 71 4.09 -7.51 16.53
C GLU A 71 5.03 -8.63 16.89
N ARG A 72 4.71 -9.36 17.97
CA ARG A 72 5.52 -10.46 18.48
C ARG A 72 6.99 -10.07 18.71
N GLY A 73 7.19 -8.82 19.18
CA GLY A 73 8.50 -8.21 19.50
C GLY A 73 9.32 -7.71 18.31
N PHE A 74 8.80 -7.77 17.09
CA PHE A 74 9.51 -7.36 15.88
C PHE A 74 8.78 -6.25 15.13
N LEU A 75 9.55 -5.39 14.44
CA LEU A 75 9.00 -4.36 13.57
C LEU A 75 8.29 -5.04 12.39
N THR A 76 6.97 -4.86 12.28
CA THR A 76 6.16 -5.46 11.20
C THR A 76 5.60 -4.44 10.23
N LYS A 77 5.35 -3.20 10.70
CA LYS A 77 4.91 -2.09 9.84
C LYS A 77 5.77 -0.88 10.09
N ALA A 78 6.10 -0.18 9.03
CA ALA A 78 6.88 1.03 9.08
C ALA A 78 6.38 2.07 8.08
N THR A 79 6.30 3.32 8.53
CA THR A 79 6.10 4.48 7.68
C THR A 79 7.35 5.34 7.73
N VAL A 80 8.03 5.45 6.61
CA VAL A 80 9.22 6.29 6.47
C VAL A 80 8.78 7.73 6.29
N ARG A 81 9.44 8.64 6.98
CA ARG A 81 9.21 10.07 6.86
C ARG A 81 9.50 10.53 5.43
N PRO A 82 8.68 11.43 4.86
CA PRO A 82 9.00 12.05 3.59
C PRO A 82 10.40 12.67 3.62
N LEU A 83 11.20 12.31 2.64
CA LEU A 83 12.57 12.81 2.55
C LEU A 83 12.56 14.12 1.75
N HIS A 84 12.78 15.23 2.43
CA HIS A 84 13.05 16.51 1.80
C HIS A 84 14.55 16.73 1.72
N GLY A 85 15.06 16.93 0.50
CA GLY A 85 16.49 17.17 0.26
C GLY A 85 17.36 15.91 0.21
N ASP A 86 18.67 16.11 0.23
CA ASP A 86 19.71 15.08 0.05
C ASP A 86 19.92 14.16 1.27
N ARG A 87 18.87 13.71 1.94
CA ARG A 87 19.04 12.72 2.99
C ARG A 87 19.53 11.41 2.41
N ASP A 88 20.74 11.05 2.81
CA ASP A 88 21.33 9.77 2.43
C ASP A 88 20.61 8.63 3.16
N LEU A 89 19.96 7.76 2.39
CA LEU A 89 19.35 6.53 2.89
C LEU A 89 20.34 5.37 2.97
N ALA A 90 21.53 5.52 2.38
CA ALA A 90 22.49 4.44 2.28
C ALA A 90 22.80 3.74 3.62
N PRO A 91 22.90 4.46 4.77
CA PRO A 91 23.17 3.82 6.07
C PRO A 91 22.05 2.88 6.53
N VAL A 92 20.82 3.12 6.08
CA VAL A 92 19.63 2.39 6.56
C VAL A 92 19.05 1.42 5.54
N ILE A 93 19.44 1.53 4.28
CA ILE A 93 19.11 0.53 3.26
C ILE A 93 19.79 -0.79 3.66
N GLY A 94 18.99 -1.86 3.75
CA GLY A 94 19.51 -3.17 4.17
C GLY A 94 19.63 -3.36 5.68
N HIS A 95 19.21 -2.42 6.51
CA HIS A 95 19.24 -2.59 7.96
C HIS A 95 18.49 -3.87 8.39
N PRO A 96 19.03 -4.67 9.35
CA PRO A 96 18.47 -5.97 9.71
C PRO A 96 17.00 -5.95 10.15
N LEU A 97 16.55 -4.87 10.77
CA LEU A 97 15.15 -4.72 11.20
C LEU A 97 14.14 -4.75 10.03
N TRP A 98 14.57 -4.47 8.82
CA TRP A 98 13.69 -4.56 7.64
C TRP A 98 13.27 -5.99 7.30
N ARG A 99 14.01 -7.00 7.75
CA ARG A 99 13.74 -8.42 7.44
C ARG A 99 12.39 -8.91 7.96
N THR A 100 11.83 -8.25 8.98
CA THR A 100 10.54 -8.62 9.60
C THR A 100 9.40 -7.72 9.17
N VAL A 101 9.67 -6.65 8.42
CA VAL A 101 8.66 -5.68 7.97
C VAL A 101 7.79 -6.32 6.88
N ARG A 102 6.49 -6.36 7.14
CA ARG A 102 5.45 -6.90 6.26
C ARG A 102 4.72 -5.81 5.49
N GLU A 103 4.63 -4.62 6.07
CA GLU A 103 4.00 -3.45 5.48
C GLU A 103 4.94 -2.26 5.55
N LEU A 104 5.26 -1.68 4.40
CA LEU A 104 6.10 -0.51 4.30
C LEU A 104 5.36 0.60 3.56
N ARG A 105 5.35 1.78 4.15
CA ARG A 105 5.06 3.04 3.46
C ARG A 105 6.36 3.83 3.38
N GLY A 106 6.90 3.97 2.18
CA GLY A 106 8.21 4.64 2.04
C GLY A 106 8.84 4.47 0.67
N PRO A 107 10.11 4.90 0.56
CA PRO A 107 10.82 4.90 -0.71
C PRO A 107 11.10 3.49 -1.23
N ALA A 108 11.08 3.39 -2.54
CA ALA A 108 11.36 2.17 -3.26
C ALA A 108 12.72 1.57 -2.95
N ALA A 109 13.74 2.40 -2.78
CA ALA A 109 15.09 1.96 -2.48
C ALA A 109 15.17 1.04 -1.26
N ILE A 110 14.36 1.30 -0.21
CA ILE A 110 14.26 0.41 0.96
C ILE A 110 13.47 -0.85 0.58
N ALA A 111 12.28 -0.66 -0.05
CA ALA A 111 11.38 -1.77 -0.38
C ALA A 111 12.01 -2.82 -1.29
N LEU A 112 12.88 -2.40 -2.19
CA LEU A 112 13.52 -3.27 -3.19
C LEU A 112 14.80 -3.93 -2.70
N HIS A 113 15.32 -3.53 -1.54
CA HIS A 113 16.52 -4.18 -1.01
C HIS A 113 16.26 -5.67 -0.70
N PRO A 114 17.23 -6.57 -0.96
CA PRO A 114 17.07 -8.01 -0.72
C PRO A 114 16.74 -8.39 0.73
N SER A 115 17.05 -7.52 1.72
CA SER A 115 16.68 -7.76 3.12
C SER A 115 15.18 -7.73 3.39
N MET A 116 14.37 -7.15 2.48
CA MET A 116 12.91 -7.04 2.64
C MET A 116 12.18 -8.35 2.31
N THR A 117 12.60 -9.44 2.93
CA THR A 117 12.10 -10.80 2.63
C THR A 117 10.66 -11.03 3.08
N ALA A 118 10.22 -10.36 4.15
CA ALA A 118 8.89 -10.50 4.71
C ALA A 118 7.85 -9.56 4.08
N LEU A 119 8.25 -8.62 3.20
CA LEU A 119 7.35 -7.60 2.66
C LEU A 119 6.19 -8.20 1.89
N ARG A 120 4.97 -7.78 2.23
CA ARG A 120 3.70 -8.20 1.62
C ARG A 120 2.87 -7.03 1.11
N VAL A 121 2.95 -5.90 1.80
CA VAL A 121 2.19 -4.68 1.49
C VAL A 121 3.15 -3.52 1.30
N LEU A 122 3.10 -2.88 0.15
CA LEU A 122 3.92 -1.73 -0.18
C LEU A 122 3.05 -0.53 -0.53
N HIS A 123 3.28 0.57 0.17
CA HIS A 123 2.73 1.89 -0.19
C HIS A 123 3.87 2.74 -0.72
N VAL A 124 3.76 3.15 -1.96
CA VAL A 124 4.81 3.91 -2.64
C VAL A 124 4.21 5.07 -3.44
N ALA A 125 4.90 6.18 -3.38
CA ALA A 125 4.66 7.32 -4.25
C ALA A 125 5.37 7.11 -5.61
N LYS A 126 5.10 8.01 -6.56
CA LYS A 126 5.71 7.96 -7.87
C LYS A 126 7.24 8.06 -7.79
N GLU A 127 7.90 6.98 -8.15
CA GLU A 127 9.35 6.91 -8.36
C GLU A 127 9.61 6.15 -9.67
N ARG A 128 10.19 6.81 -10.68
CA ARG A 128 10.44 6.18 -12.00
C ARG A 128 11.34 4.94 -11.93
N THR A 129 12.38 5.00 -11.12
CA THR A 129 13.34 3.90 -10.94
C THR A 129 12.69 2.68 -10.33
N LEU A 130 11.73 2.88 -9.42
CA LEU A 130 10.99 1.82 -8.76
C LEU A 130 10.32 0.86 -9.76
N TRP A 131 9.58 1.41 -10.72
CA TRP A 131 8.80 0.60 -11.64
C TRP A 131 9.71 -0.27 -12.50
N HIS A 132 10.79 0.30 -13.02
CA HIS A 132 11.74 -0.46 -13.81
C HIS A 132 12.35 -1.62 -13.01
N GLU A 133 12.73 -1.38 -11.77
CA GLU A 133 13.31 -2.41 -10.89
C GLU A 133 12.28 -3.42 -10.39
N LEU A 134 11.04 -2.99 -10.07
CA LEU A 134 9.96 -3.90 -9.69
C LEU A 134 9.56 -4.83 -10.83
N LEU A 135 9.51 -4.30 -12.06
CA LEU A 135 9.02 -5.05 -13.21
C LEU A 135 10.10 -5.94 -13.84
N SER A 136 11.37 -5.57 -13.73
CA SER A 136 12.52 -6.31 -14.28
C SER A 136 13.30 -7.12 -13.25
N GLY A 137 13.00 -6.97 -11.96
CA GLY A 137 13.77 -7.51 -10.84
C GLY A 137 13.43 -8.95 -10.44
N THR A 138 14.06 -9.37 -9.35
CA THR A 138 13.83 -10.69 -8.73
C THR A 138 12.39 -10.83 -8.26
N PRO A 139 11.74 -11.99 -8.45
CA PRO A 139 10.38 -12.24 -7.97
C PRO A 139 10.23 -11.95 -6.48
N ARG A 140 9.14 -11.26 -6.11
CA ARG A 140 8.83 -10.84 -4.74
C ARG A 140 7.45 -11.33 -4.33
N ASP A 141 7.32 -11.60 -3.05
CA ASP A 141 6.09 -12.11 -2.43
C ASP A 141 5.09 -11.00 -2.08
N LEU A 142 5.13 -9.88 -2.81
CA LEU A 142 4.21 -8.77 -2.61
C LEU A 142 2.77 -9.20 -2.95
N VAL A 143 1.86 -8.95 -2.01
CA VAL A 143 0.44 -9.30 -2.12
C VAL A 143 -0.41 -8.08 -2.43
N GLU A 144 0.00 -6.93 -1.89
CA GLU A 144 -0.74 -5.67 -2.01
C GLU A 144 0.20 -4.54 -2.37
N LEU A 145 -0.17 -3.76 -3.38
CA LEU A 145 0.54 -2.57 -3.82
C LEU A 145 -0.39 -1.37 -3.80
N HIS A 146 -0.04 -0.36 -3.02
CA HIS A 146 -0.64 0.97 -3.03
C HIS A 146 0.29 1.90 -3.79
N TYR A 147 -0.19 2.42 -4.89
CA TYR A 147 0.56 3.32 -5.75
C TYR A 147 -0.12 4.67 -5.86
N GLN A 148 0.62 5.73 -5.56
CA GLN A 148 0.19 7.10 -5.71
C GLN A 148 0.99 7.77 -6.83
N PRO A 149 0.43 7.87 -8.04
CA PRO A 149 1.14 8.37 -9.22
C PRO A 149 1.40 9.88 -9.21
N ASN A 150 0.55 10.63 -8.54
CA ASN A 150 0.68 12.09 -8.45
C ASN A 150 1.06 12.48 -7.02
N VAL A 151 2.31 12.83 -6.83
CA VAL A 151 2.77 13.52 -5.62
C VAL A 151 3.24 14.88 -6.08
N ASP A 152 2.48 15.92 -5.77
CA ASP A 152 3.03 17.26 -5.75
C ASP A 152 4.10 17.29 -4.66
N GLU A 153 5.18 18.04 -4.85
CA GLU A 153 6.34 18.09 -3.93
C GLU A 153 5.98 18.42 -2.47
N ASP A 154 4.75 18.87 -2.23
CA ASP A 154 4.18 19.21 -0.92
C ASP A 154 3.36 18.09 -0.25
N TRP A 155 3.59 16.81 -0.59
CA TRP A 155 2.88 15.72 0.07
C TRP A 155 3.14 15.70 1.59
N SER A 156 2.08 15.98 2.37
CA SER A 156 2.07 15.83 3.83
C SER A 156 1.48 14.46 4.21
N PRO A 157 2.14 13.70 5.09
CA PRO A 157 1.64 12.41 5.56
C PRO A 157 0.34 12.52 6.37
N ASP A 158 -0.01 13.69 6.87
CA ASP A 158 -1.21 13.97 7.66
C ASP A 158 -2.44 14.26 6.78
N GLY A 159 -2.31 14.04 5.46
CA GLY A 159 -3.32 13.84 4.45
C GLY A 159 -4.63 14.60 4.62
N ASP A 160 -4.61 15.92 4.72
CA ASP A 160 -5.79 16.70 4.43
C ASP A 160 -5.99 16.70 2.90
N VAL A 161 -6.91 15.88 2.40
CA VAL A 161 -7.21 15.64 0.97
C VAL A 161 -7.85 16.87 0.30
N THR A 162 -7.58 18.07 0.81
CA THR A 162 -8.13 19.33 0.30
C THR A 162 -7.22 20.03 -0.71
N ALA A 163 -6.05 19.49 -1.03
CA ALA A 163 -5.19 20.05 -2.06
C ALA A 163 -5.84 19.93 -3.44
N THR A 164 -6.34 21.03 -3.94
CA THR A 164 -6.81 21.20 -5.31
C THR A 164 -5.65 20.90 -6.27
N PRO A 165 -5.85 20.06 -7.30
CA PRO A 165 -4.80 19.80 -8.28
C PRO A 165 -4.45 21.08 -9.02
N GLN A 166 -3.33 21.70 -8.69
CA GLN A 166 -2.76 22.75 -9.54
C GLN A 166 -1.95 22.05 -10.63
N SER A 167 -2.44 22.20 -11.86
CA SER A 167 -1.75 22.05 -13.14
C SER A 167 -0.58 21.04 -13.18
N GLY A 168 -0.85 19.76 -12.97
CA GLY A 168 0.09 18.68 -13.32
C GLY A 168 0.22 18.64 -14.85
N GLY A 169 1.42 18.84 -15.37
CA GLY A 169 1.67 18.84 -16.81
C GLY A 169 1.28 17.51 -17.46
N VAL A 170 0.92 17.57 -18.73
CA VAL A 170 0.48 16.47 -19.62
C VAL A 170 1.39 15.22 -19.58
N TRP A 171 2.62 15.35 -19.11
CA TRP A 171 3.65 14.29 -19.03
C TRP A 171 3.36 13.17 -18.03
N SER A 172 2.50 13.37 -17.04
CA SER A 172 2.27 12.38 -15.97
C SER A 172 1.37 11.24 -16.40
N TYR A 173 0.51 11.43 -17.37
CA TYR A 173 -0.57 10.48 -17.70
C TYR A 173 -0.11 9.34 -18.62
N GLU A 174 0.71 9.62 -19.61
CA GLU A 174 1.26 8.59 -20.51
C GLU A 174 2.16 7.61 -19.75
N VAL A 175 3.02 8.14 -18.88
CA VAL A 175 3.93 7.33 -18.04
C VAL A 175 3.15 6.37 -17.12
N ILE A 176 2.06 6.84 -16.52
CA ILE A 176 1.25 5.99 -15.64
C ILE A 176 0.57 4.87 -16.44
N ALA A 177 0.09 5.15 -17.62
CA ALA A 177 -0.54 4.15 -18.49
C ALA A 177 0.47 3.07 -18.90
N GLU A 178 1.70 3.45 -19.24
CA GLU A 178 2.80 2.52 -19.56
C GLU A 178 3.21 1.66 -18.35
N GLU A 179 3.33 2.28 -17.17
CA GLU A 179 3.65 1.57 -15.92
C GLU A 179 2.59 0.53 -15.57
N LEU A 180 1.31 0.87 -15.71
CA LEU A 180 0.20 -0.04 -15.43
C LEU A 180 0.07 -1.16 -16.48
N ALA A 181 0.36 -0.86 -17.75
CA ALA A 181 0.45 -1.87 -18.79
C ALA A 181 1.60 -2.85 -18.52
N ALA A 182 2.77 -2.33 -18.13
CA ALA A 182 3.91 -3.15 -17.74
C ALA A 182 3.60 -4.00 -16.49
N LEU A 183 2.84 -3.48 -15.53
CA LEU A 183 2.39 -4.24 -14.36
C LEU A 183 1.50 -5.44 -14.77
N ALA A 184 0.67 -5.28 -15.79
CA ALA A 184 -0.16 -6.37 -16.29
C ALA A 184 0.66 -7.56 -16.83
N GLU A 185 1.82 -7.31 -17.40
CA GLU A 185 2.74 -8.31 -17.96
C GLU A 185 3.84 -8.75 -16.98
N CYS A 186 3.98 -8.08 -15.84
CA CYS A 186 5.06 -8.28 -14.90
C CYS A 186 5.04 -9.68 -14.26
N THR A 187 6.13 -10.41 -14.34
CA THR A 187 6.32 -11.72 -13.70
C THR A 187 6.98 -11.63 -12.31
N ALA A 188 7.56 -10.48 -11.97
CA ALA A 188 8.26 -10.27 -10.70
C ALA A 188 7.34 -10.15 -9.48
N LEU A 189 6.03 -9.99 -9.68
CA LEU A 189 5.03 -9.90 -8.61
C LEU A 189 3.99 -11.03 -8.72
N PRO A 190 4.38 -12.30 -8.61
CA PRO A 190 3.48 -13.44 -8.89
C PRO A 190 2.34 -13.57 -7.89
N LYS A 191 2.49 -13.02 -6.69
CA LYS A 191 1.49 -13.10 -5.62
C LYS A 191 0.63 -11.85 -5.48
N LEU A 192 0.76 -10.85 -6.37
CA LEU A 192 -0.02 -9.63 -6.30
C LEU A 192 -1.50 -9.93 -6.47
N ARG A 193 -2.31 -9.60 -5.46
CA ARG A 193 -3.75 -9.82 -5.42
C ARG A 193 -4.57 -8.55 -5.28
N ARG A 194 -3.95 -7.49 -4.79
CA ARG A 194 -4.60 -6.18 -4.60
C ARG A 194 -3.73 -5.06 -5.11
N LEU A 195 -4.32 -4.20 -5.92
CA LEU A 195 -3.74 -2.96 -6.38
C LEU A 195 -4.64 -1.80 -5.97
N VAL A 196 -4.09 -0.83 -5.27
CA VAL A 196 -4.78 0.41 -4.89
C VAL A 196 -4.07 1.58 -5.55
N LEU A 197 -4.83 2.34 -6.32
CA LEU A 197 -4.35 3.53 -7.03
C LEU A 197 -5.01 4.77 -6.42
N THR A 198 -4.19 5.71 -5.98
CA THR A 198 -4.68 6.95 -5.36
C THR A 198 -4.17 8.15 -6.15
N GLY A 199 -5.06 9.06 -6.56
CA GLY A 199 -4.70 10.25 -7.32
C GLY A 199 -5.42 10.35 -8.67
N ALA A 200 -5.04 11.30 -9.50
CA ALA A 200 -5.70 11.60 -10.77
C ALA A 200 -5.60 10.44 -11.78
N LEU A 201 -6.71 9.80 -12.03
CA LEU A 201 -6.78 8.55 -12.78
C LEU A 201 -7.57 8.64 -14.08
N GLU A 202 -8.15 9.80 -14.41
CA GLU A 202 -9.09 9.93 -15.55
C GLU A 202 -8.50 9.44 -16.87
N SER A 203 -7.21 9.69 -17.10
CA SER A 203 -6.52 9.29 -18.35
C SER A 203 -5.92 7.88 -18.31
N SER A 204 -5.57 7.36 -17.15
CA SER A 204 -5.00 6.01 -16.99
C SER A 204 -6.06 4.93 -16.76
N LEU A 205 -7.28 5.32 -16.38
CA LEU A 205 -8.40 4.40 -16.17
C LEU A 205 -8.69 3.47 -17.36
N PRO A 206 -8.68 3.92 -18.63
CA PRO A 206 -8.89 3.02 -19.76
C PRO A 206 -7.87 1.87 -19.81
N THR A 207 -6.61 2.16 -19.53
CA THR A 207 -5.53 1.15 -19.52
C THR A 207 -5.70 0.19 -18.35
N VAL A 208 -6.02 0.72 -17.15
CA VAL A 208 -6.26 -0.11 -15.95
C VAL A 208 -7.46 -1.02 -16.15
N LEU A 209 -8.55 -0.46 -16.67
CA LEU A 209 -9.86 -1.11 -16.69
C LEU A 209 -10.09 -1.94 -17.95
N GLY A 210 -9.43 -1.61 -19.05
CA GLY A 210 -9.59 -2.27 -20.35
C GLY A 210 -8.64 -3.43 -20.62
N GLY A 211 -7.58 -3.58 -19.82
CA GLY A 211 -6.47 -4.48 -20.11
C GLY A 211 -6.47 -5.78 -19.32
N SER A 212 -5.41 -6.57 -19.54
CA SER A 212 -5.10 -7.83 -18.85
C SER A 212 -4.84 -7.67 -17.34
N LEU A 213 -4.69 -6.44 -16.85
CA LEU A 213 -4.44 -6.16 -15.43
C LEU A 213 -5.58 -6.69 -14.54
N LEU A 214 -6.84 -6.52 -14.94
CA LEU A 214 -8.00 -7.04 -14.19
C LEU A 214 -8.10 -8.58 -14.21
N ASP A 215 -7.52 -9.21 -15.21
CA ASP A 215 -7.48 -10.66 -15.28
C ASP A 215 -6.39 -11.22 -14.37
N ARG A 216 -5.35 -10.43 -14.14
CA ARG A 216 -4.20 -10.79 -13.31
C ARG A 216 -4.37 -10.43 -11.84
N VAL A 217 -4.85 -9.23 -11.54
CA VAL A 217 -5.02 -8.73 -10.16
C VAL A 217 -6.50 -8.84 -9.77
N PRO A 218 -6.85 -9.76 -8.86
CA PRO A 218 -8.25 -10.04 -8.51
C PRO A 218 -9.00 -8.87 -7.89
N LEU A 219 -8.31 -7.93 -7.27
CA LEU A 219 -8.87 -6.76 -6.63
C LEU A 219 -8.11 -5.52 -7.04
N VAL A 220 -8.79 -4.63 -7.76
CA VAL A 220 -8.28 -3.30 -8.11
C VAL A 220 -9.17 -2.24 -7.47
N GLU A 221 -8.57 -1.32 -6.74
CA GLU A 221 -9.24 -0.18 -6.15
C GLU A 221 -8.63 1.10 -6.70
N THR A 222 -9.48 2.08 -7.04
CA THR A 222 -9.03 3.40 -7.47
C THR A 222 -9.75 4.47 -6.66
N HIS A 223 -9.03 5.51 -6.28
CA HIS A 223 -9.57 6.63 -5.53
C HIS A 223 -9.25 7.93 -6.26
N HIS A 224 -10.28 8.67 -6.62
CA HIS A 224 -10.18 9.98 -7.28
C HIS A 224 -11.15 10.97 -6.63
N GLY A 225 -10.63 11.84 -5.79
CA GLY A 225 -11.46 12.75 -5.00
C GLY A 225 -12.56 11.99 -4.25
N PRO A 226 -13.85 12.38 -4.44
CA PRO A 226 -14.98 11.74 -3.76
C PRO A 226 -15.42 10.41 -4.40
N ILE A 227 -14.81 9.97 -5.51
CA ILE A 227 -15.17 8.75 -6.22
C ILE A 227 -14.18 7.66 -5.84
N ALA A 228 -14.69 6.53 -5.36
CA ALA A 228 -13.94 5.31 -5.18
C ALA A 228 -14.53 4.21 -6.07
N VAL A 229 -13.68 3.44 -6.74
CA VAL A 229 -14.06 2.28 -7.55
C VAL A 229 -13.33 1.07 -7.06
N LYS A 230 -14.09 0.03 -6.76
CA LYS A 230 -13.55 -1.27 -6.36
C LYS A 230 -14.00 -2.33 -7.34
N ILE A 231 -13.05 -2.99 -8.00
CA ILE A 231 -13.32 -4.03 -8.98
C ILE A 231 -12.86 -5.36 -8.43
N ALA A 232 -13.81 -6.27 -8.26
CA ALA A 232 -13.54 -7.62 -7.78
C ALA A 232 -14.66 -8.58 -8.24
N GLY A 233 -14.33 -9.82 -8.56
CA GLY A 233 -15.31 -10.88 -8.83
C GLY A 233 -16.30 -10.55 -9.95
N GLY A 234 -15.89 -9.79 -10.96
CA GLY A 234 -16.75 -9.39 -12.07
C GLY A 234 -17.70 -8.22 -11.76
N ILE A 235 -17.53 -7.55 -10.63
CA ILE A 235 -18.32 -6.42 -10.17
C ILE A 235 -17.43 -5.18 -10.05
N ALA A 236 -17.92 -4.04 -10.52
CA ALA A 236 -17.37 -2.73 -10.26
C ALA A 236 -18.28 -1.98 -9.29
N ALA A 237 -17.87 -1.90 -8.03
CA ALA A 237 -18.57 -1.12 -7.02
C ALA A 237 -18.05 0.34 -7.07
N ILE A 238 -18.92 1.25 -7.46
CA ILE A 238 -18.65 2.70 -7.52
C ILE A 238 -19.28 3.34 -6.29
N THR A 239 -18.46 3.98 -5.47
CA THR A 239 -18.92 4.71 -4.27
C THR A 239 -18.63 6.18 -4.44
N LEU A 240 -19.64 7.00 -4.21
CA LEU A 240 -19.52 8.46 -4.19
C LEU A 240 -19.68 8.95 -2.76
N ALA A 241 -18.71 9.74 -2.30
CA ALA A 241 -18.77 10.32 -0.96
C ALA A 241 -20.06 11.14 -0.75
N PRO A 242 -20.66 11.15 0.45
CA PRO A 242 -21.92 11.84 0.72
C PRO A 242 -21.88 13.35 0.47
N THR A 243 -20.70 13.95 0.54
CA THR A 243 -20.43 15.37 0.34
C THR A 243 -20.15 15.76 -1.11
N ALA A 244 -20.18 14.78 -2.04
CA ALA A 244 -19.83 15.03 -3.43
C ALA A 244 -20.81 15.97 -4.11
N SER A 245 -20.26 16.91 -4.88
CA SER A 245 -21.05 17.85 -5.70
C SER A 245 -21.79 17.12 -6.83
N PRO A 246 -22.95 17.62 -7.29
CA PRO A 246 -23.66 17.10 -8.46
C PRO A 246 -22.82 17.00 -9.74
N HIS A 247 -21.76 17.78 -9.88
CA HIS A 247 -20.85 17.77 -11.03
C HIS A 247 -20.16 16.41 -11.25
N TYR A 248 -20.01 15.60 -10.21
CA TYR A 248 -19.40 14.27 -10.34
C TYR A 248 -20.27 13.24 -11.09
N ALA A 249 -21.53 13.59 -11.40
CA ALA A 249 -22.38 12.73 -12.23
C ALA A 249 -21.76 12.47 -13.62
N GLN A 250 -21.22 13.51 -14.24
CA GLN A 250 -20.57 13.40 -15.55
C GLN A 250 -19.31 12.52 -15.46
N ALA A 251 -18.48 12.72 -14.45
CA ALA A 251 -17.29 11.88 -14.23
C ALA A 251 -17.65 10.40 -14.03
N ILE A 252 -18.73 10.10 -13.29
CA ILE A 252 -19.21 8.72 -13.13
C ILE A 252 -19.70 8.15 -14.48
N LEU A 253 -20.41 8.93 -15.30
CA LEU A 253 -20.87 8.46 -16.61
C LEU A 253 -19.70 8.16 -17.54
N GLU A 254 -18.66 8.97 -17.52
CA GLU A 254 -17.42 8.74 -18.28
C GLU A 254 -16.70 7.49 -17.77
N LEU A 255 -16.54 7.37 -16.47
CA LEU A 255 -15.98 6.18 -15.84
C LEU A 255 -16.71 4.90 -16.25
N VAL A 256 -18.05 4.92 -16.21
CA VAL A 256 -18.88 3.77 -16.61
C VAL A 256 -18.66 3.35 -18.06
N ARG A 257 -18.42 4.31 -18.95
CA ARG A 257 -18.10 4.03 -20.37
C ARG A 257 -16.74 3.33 -20.53
N LEU A 258 -15.80 3.63 -19.64
CA LEU A 258 -14.45 3.03 -19.65
C LEU A 258 -14.44 1.63 -19.04
N LEU A 259 -15.38 1.32 -18.14
CA LEU A 259 -15.47 0.00 -17.51
C LEU A 259 -15.81 -1.08 -18.53
N PRO A 260 -15.09 -2.23 -18.55
CA PRO A 260 -15.39 -3.36 -19.40
C PRO A 260 -16.86 -3.75 -19.33
N ALA A 261 -17.47 -4.02 -20.50
CA ALA A 261 -18.88 -4.37 -20.61
C ALA A 261 -19.26 -5.64 -19.81
N ARG A 262 -18.29 -6.52 -19.56
CA ARG A 262 -18.45 -7.75 -18.77
C ARG A 262 -18.69 -7.51 -17.27
N LEU A 263 -18.36 -6.31 -16.75
CA LEU A 263 -18.53 -6.00 -15.34
C LEU A 263 -19.95 -5.57 -15.05
N ALA A 264 -20.56 -6.17 -14.03
CA ALA A 264 -21.74 -5.62 -13.38
C ALA A 264 -21.35 -4.41 -12.55
N ILE A 265 -22.26 -3.45 -12.38
CA ILE A 265 -21.96 -2.21 -11.67
C ILE A 265 -22.87 -2.09 -10.44
N GLU A 266 -22.27 -1.87 -9.29
CA GLU A 266 -22.95 -1.46 -8.07
C GLU A 266 -22.69 0.01 -7.82
N LEU A 267 -23.73 0.81 -7.58
CA LEU A 267 -23.61 2.24 -7.36
C LEU A 267 -24.09 2.61 -5.95
N THR A 268 -23.18 3.14 -5.15
CA THR A 268 -23.49 3.71 -3.82
C THR A 268 -23.30 5.20 -3.86
N THR A 269 -24.37 5.96 -3.56
CA THR A 269 -24.34 7.41 -3.49
C THR A 269 -24.98 7.86 -2.18
N GLY A 270 -24.61 9.05 -1.73
CA GLY A 270 -25.31 9.69 -0.61
C GLY A 270 -26.82 9.90 -0.92
N PRO A 271 -27.68 9.98 0.12
CA PRO A 271 -29.13 10.07 -0.04
C PRO A 271 -29.59 11.37 -0.74
N ARG A 272 -28.76 12.39 -0.77
CA ARG A 272 -29.06 13.69 -1.39
C ARG A 272 -28.45 13.88 -2.78
N PHE A 273 -27.89 12.82 -3.39
CA PHE A 273 -27.27 12.96 -4.70
C PHE A 273 -28.33 13.00 -5.80
N GLU A 274 -28.64 14.19 -6.28
CA GLU A 274 -29.76 14.49 -7.20
C GLU A 274 -29.69 13.76 -8.53
N ASN A 275 -28.48 13.49 -9.05
CA ASN A 275 -28.26 12.87 -10.36
C ASN A 275 -28.25 11.33 -10.32
N ARG A 276 -28.60 10.70 -9.21
CA ARG A 276 -28.59 9.24 -9.07
C ARG A 276 -29.42 8.55 -10.14
N GLN A 277 -30.64 9.03 -10.39
CA GLN A 277 -31.53 8.43 -11.41
C GLN A 277 -30.96 8.54 -12.83
N LEU A 278 -30.24 9.63 -13.14
CA LEU A 278 -29.59 9.82 -14.42
C LEU A 278 -28.54 8.73 -14.65
N ILE A 279 -27.69 8.49 -13.65
CA ILE A 279 -26.64 7.48 -13.68
C ILE A 279 -27.26 6.09 -13.76
N GLU A 280 -28.26 5.76 -12.95
CA GLU A 280 -28.95 4.46 -12.97
C GLU A 280 -29.58 4.15 -14.34
N ARG A 281 -30.16 5.16 -15.01
CA ARG A 281 -30.67 5.00 -16.39
C ARG A 281 -29.56 4.72 -17.40
N ALA A 282 -28.41 5.41 -17.26
CA ALA A 282 -27.28 5.20 -18.15
C ALA A 282 -26.63 3.83 -17.95
N LEU A 283 -26.61 3.31 -16.72
CA LEU A 283 -26.11 1.98 -16.39
C LEU A 283 -26.98 0.86 -16.99
N GLY A 284 -28.30 1.08 -17.07
CA GLY A 284 -29.23 0.13 -17.66
C GLY A 284 -29.10 -1.29 -17.08
N PRO A 285 -28.94 -2.33 -17.94
CA PRO A 285 -28.88 -3.71 -17.50
C PRO A 285 -27.58 -4.08 -16.74
N ARG A 286 -26.57 -3.21 -16.77
CA ARG A 286 -25.32 -3.42 -16.02
C ARG A 286 -25.46 -3.11 -14.53
N LEU A 287 -26.51 -2.37 -14.15
CA LEU A 287 -26.75 -2.01 -12.74
C LEU A 287 -27.21 -3.24 -11.97
N ARG A 288 -26.41 -3.66 -10.99
CA ARG A 288 -26.79 -4.66 -10.01
C ARG A 288 -27.55 -3.97 -8.85
N ARG A 289 -28.73 -4.45 -8.56
CA ARG A 289 -29.58 -3.95 -7.46
C ARG A 289 -29.40 -4.75 -6.18
#